data_7ed2e3356432e50d58dd6e5efa558545
#
_entry.id   7ed2e3356432e50d58dd6e5efa558545
#
_cell.length_a   1.000
_cell.length_b   1.000
_cell.length_c   1.000
_cell.angle_alpha   90.00
_cell.angle_beta   90.00
_cell.angle_gamma   90.00
#
_symmetry.space_group_name_H-M   'P 1'
#
loop_
_entity.id
_entity.type
_entity.pdbx_description
1 polymer ?
#
loop_
_entity_poly.entity_id
_entity_poly.type
_entity_poly.pdbx_seq_one_letter_code
_entity_poly.pdbx_strand_id
1 'polypeptide(L)'
;MALTHPKGPATRANDLAVAPIFTLESERIPRHRIPDGEMAPDVAYQIIHDELMLDGNARMNLATFVTTWMEPQAEKLMAECLDKNMIDKDEYPQTAELEMRCVNTLSRLWNAPDADQATGCSTTGSSEAAMLGGLALKRLWQKRRGEAGKPADRPNLVMGINV
;
A
#
# COMPACT_ATOMS: atom_id res chain seq x y z
N MET A 1 1.00 -14.43 26.85
CA MET A 1 0.80 -13.34 27.84
C MET A 1 -0.38 -12.53 27.34
N ALA A 2 -1.57 -12.76 27.89
CA ALA A 2 -2.80 -12.11 27.47
C ALA A 2 -2.83 -10.70 28.07
N LEU A 3 -2.87 -9.69 27.22
CA LEU A 3 -3.08 -8.29 27.64
C LEU A 3 -4.55 -8.14 28.06
N THR A 4 -4.80 -8.20 29.36
CA THR A 4 -6.09 -7.83 29.93
C THR A 4 -6.22 -6.31 29.89
N HIS A 5 -6.99 -5.79 28.93
CA HIS A 5 -7.40 -4.40 28.95
C HIS A 5 -8.45 -4.20 30.08
N PRO A 6 -8.32 -3.16 30.92
CA PRO A 6 -9.33 -2.85 31.91
C PRO A 6 -10.65 -2.52 31.20
N LYS A 7 -11.73 -3.10 31.67
CA LYS A 7 -13.10 -2.73 31.28
C LYS A 7 -13.30 -1.24 31.69
N GLY A 8 -13.09 -0.34 30.73
CA GLY A 8 -13.43 1.08 30.90
C GLY A 8 -14.96 1.26 30.92
N PRO A 9 -15.46 2.29 31.60
CA PRO A 9 -16.87 2.59 31.60
C PRO A 9 -17.36 2.94 30.20
N ALA A 10 -18.63 2.67 29.99
CA ALA A 10 -19.37 2.85 28.75
C ALA A 10 -19.04 4.12 27.99
N THR A 11 -19.03 3.98 26.69
CA THR A 11 -19.15 5.01 25.62
C THR A 11 -18.69 6.43 26.02
N ARG A 12 -17.45 6.76 25.63
CA ARG A 12 -16.99 8.16 25.72
C ARG A 12 -17.80 9.02 24.75
N ALA A 13 -18.08 10.27 25.15
CA ALA A 13 -18.82 11.25 24.33
C ALA A 13 -18.26 11.40 22.88
N ASN A 14 -16.97 11.12 22.67
CA ASN A 14 -16.35 11.13 21.35
C ASN A 14 -16.79 9.95 20.46
N ASP A 15 -17.26 8.85 21.03
CA ASP A 15 -17.78 7.70 20.23
C ASP A 15 -19.16 8.03 19.66
N LEU A 16 -19.85 8.99 20.21
CA LEU A 16 -21.15 9.47 19.75
C LEU A 16 -21.03 10.45 18.56
N ALA A 17 -19.91 11.14 18.43
CA ALA A 17 -19.74 12.20 17.42
C ALA A 17 -19.54 11.69 15.99
N VAL A 18 -19.28 10.39 15.81
CA VAL A 18 -18.95 9.78 14.52
C VAL A 18 -19.94 8.68 14.12
N ALA A 19 -20.99 8.45 14.91
CA ALA A 19 -22.01 7.48 14.54
C ALA A 19 -22.98 8.08 13.51
N PRO A 20 -23.33 7.37 12.45
CA PRO A 20 -24.39 7.79 11.53
C PRO A 20 -25.69 8.08 12.32
N ILE A 21 -26.37 9.17 11.97
CA ILE A 21 -27.53 9.69 12.71
C ILE A 21 -28.66 8.65 12.86
N PHE A 22 -28.69 7.67 11.96
CA PHE A 22 -29.76 6.67 11.88
C PHE A 22 -29.35 5.26 12.31
N THR A 23 -28.14 5.06 12.83
CA THR A 23 -27.69 3.74 13.28
C THR A 23 -28.15 3.45 14.69
N LEU A 24 -28.88 2.35 14.88
CA LEU A 24 -29.22 1.85 16.23
C LEU A 24 -27.93 1.51 16.98
N GLU A 25 -27.93 1.68 18.29
CA GLU A 25 -26.75 1.45 19.13
C GLU A 25 -26.19 0.02 19.02
N SER A 26 -27.06 -0.95 18.69
CA SER A 26 -26.72 -2.33 18.41
C SER A 26 -26.00 -2.55 17.07
N GLU A 27 -26.03 -1.57 16.15
CA GLU A 27 -25.47 -1.69 14.80
C GLU A 27 -24.14 -0.92 14.65
N ARG A 28 -23.56 -0.47 15.76
CA ARG A 28 -22.27 0.23 15.74
C ARG A 28 -21.11 -0.75 15.63
N ILE A 29 -20.18 -0.48 14.73
CA ILE A 29 -18.92 -1.20 14.65
C ILE A 29 -18.03 -0.74 15.81
N PRO A 30 -17.63 -1.65 16.72
CA PRO A 30 -16.73 -1.29 17.81
C PRO A 30 -15.36 -0.88 17.29
N ARG A 31 -14.77 0.19 17.82
CA ARG A 31 -13.46 0.71 17.37
C ARG A 31 -12.26 -0.13 17.84
N HIS A 32 -12.41 -0.89 18.91
CA HIS A 32 -11.27 -1.49 19.60
C HIS A 32 -11.43 -3.00 19.87
N ARG A 33 -12.49 -3.61 19.35
CA ARG A 33 -12.75 -5.05 19.52
C ARG A 33 -13.55 -5.58 18.33
N ILE A 34 -13.49 -6.86 18.13
CA ILE A 34 -14.39 -7.55 17.18
C ILE A 34 -15.81 -7.47 17.74
N PRO A 35 -16.83 -7.17 16.92
CA PRO A 35 -18.23 -7.23 17.35
C PRO A 35 -18.60 -8.58 17.95
N ASP A 36 -19.47 -8.58 18.97
CA ASP A 36 -19.93 -9.83 19.60
C ASP A 36 -21.04 -10.52 18.77
N GLY A 37 -21.61 -9.84 17.79
CA GLY A 37 -22.70 -10.33 16.95
C GLY A 37 -22.38 -10.18 15.45
N GLU A 38 -23.20 -10.83 14.64
CA GLU A 38 -23.16 -10.71 13.19
C GLU A 38 -23.87 -9.41 12.74
N MET A 39 -23.40 -8.86 11.62
CA MET A 39 -23.99 -7.70 10.98
C MET A 39 -24.25 -8.02 9.51
N ALA A 40 -25.37 -7.56 8.97
CA ALA A 40 -25.64 -7.71 7.55
C ALA A 40 -24.57 -6.97 6.72
N PRO A 41 -24.03 -7.57 5.65
CA PRO A 41 -22.95 -6.98 4.86
C PRO A 41 -23.28 -5.58 4.31
N ASP A 42 -24.51 -5.35 3.88
CA ASP A 42 -24.95 -4.05 3.37
C ASP A 42 -24.95 -2.96 4.45
N VAL A 43 -25.30 -3.32 5.69
CA VAL A 43 -25.25 -2.39 6.83
C VAL A 43 -23.80 -2.06 7.17
N ALA A 44 -22.92 -3.06 7.21
CA ALA A 44 -21.49 -2.86 7.44
C ALA A 44 -20.87 -1.97 6.34
N TYR A 45 -21.22 -2.24 5.08
CA TYR A 45 -20.78 -1.41 3.95
C TYR A 45 -21.24 0.04 4.11
N GLN A 46 -22.52 0.26 4.43
CA GLN A 46 -23.07 1.61 4.54
C GLN A 46 -22.41 2.40 5.67
N ILE A 47 -22.18 1.78 6.82
CA ILE A 47 -21.51 2.42 7.95
C ILE A 47 -20.10 2.88 7.56
N ILE A 48 -19.31 2.00 6.93
CA ILE A 48 -17.94 2.32 6.50
C ILE A 48 -17.95 3.38 5.39
N HIS A 49 -18.87 3.25 4.45
CA HIS A 49 -19.03 4.22 3.36
C HIS A 49 -19.32 5.62 3.90
N ASP A 50 -20.25 5.73 4.86
CA ASP A 50 -20.62 7.03 5.44
C ASP A 50 -19.47 7.65 6.25
N GLU A 51 -18.68 6.85 6.95
CA GLU A 51 -17.46 7.31 7.62
C GLU A 51 -16.43 7.84 6.61
N LEU A 52 -16.23 7.15 5.48
CA LEU A 52 -15.29 7.57 4.42
C LEU A 52 -15.73 8.86 3.71
N MET A 53 -17.01 9.23 3.75
CA MET A 53 -17.47 10.50 3.21
C MET A 53 -16.96 11.73 4.00
N LEU A 54 -16.41 11.53 5.19
CA LEU A 54 -15.73 12.58 5.95
C LEU A 54 -14.32 12.88 5.44
N ASP A 55 -13.76 12.00 4.60
CA ASP A 55 -12.46 12.21 4.00
C ASP A 55 -12.50 13.31 2.92
N GLY A 56 -11.33 13.89 2.67
CA GLY A 56 -11.18 14.88 1.61
C GLY A 56 -11.42 14.29 0.21
N ASN A 57 -12.00 15.07 -0.68
CA ASN A 57 -12.18 14.66 -2.07
C ASN A 57 -10.83 14.63 -2.79
N ALA A 58 -10.38 13.45 -3.24
CA ALA A 58 -9.12 13.26 -3.93
C ALA A 58 -8.97 14.13 -5.18
N ARG A 59 -10.05 14.43 -5.90
CA ARG A 59 -10.04 15.30 -7.09
C ARG A 59 -9.72 16.77 -6.77
N MET A 60 -9.94 17.18 -5.52
CA MET A 60 -9.64 18.53 -5.04
C MET A 60 -8.30 18.60 -4.32
N ASN A 61 -7.62 17.49 -4.16
CA ASN A 61 -6.32 17.43 -3.52
C ASN A 61 -5.23 17.83 -4.51
N LEU A 62 -4.57 18.95 -4.26
CA LEU A 62 -3.45 19.44 -5.07
C LEU A 62 -2.08 18.90 -4.62
N ALA A 63 -2.06 18.05 -3.60
CA ALA A 63 -0.83 17.38 -3.18
C ALA A 63 -0.38 16.32 -4.19
N THR A 64 0.91 16.00 -4.17
CA THR A 64 1.57 15.17 -5.19
C THR A 64 1.41 13.66 -5.00
N PHE A 65 0.76 13.20 -3.94
CA PHE A 65 0.72 11.79 -3.54
C PHE A 65 -0.61 11.09 -3.81
N VAL A 66 -1.44 11.65 -4.67
CA VAL A 66 -2.77 11.12 -4.96
C VAL A 66 -2.97 10.86 -6.44
N THR A 67 -3.66 9.77 -6.74
CA THR A 67 -4.22 9.51 -8.06
C THR A 67 -5.54 10.27 -8.16
N THR A 68 -5.58 11.27 -9.03
CA THR A 68 -6.75 12.16 -9.16
C THR A 68 -7.76 11.66 -10.16
N TRP A 69 -7.36 10.84 -11.12
CA TRP A 69 -8.22 10.31 -12.16
C TRP A 69 -7.68 8.98 -12.71
N MET A 70 -8.58 8.07 -13.00
CA MET A 70 -8.33 6.82 -13.72
C MET A 70 -9.42 6.59 -14.75
N GLU A 71 -9.10 5.91 -15.84
CA GLU A 71 -10.07 5.39 -16.78
C GLU A 71 -10.98 4.35 -16.10
N PRO A 72 -12.27 4.33 -16.42
CA PRO A 72 -13.21 3.33 -15.86
C PRO A 72 -12.77 1.88 -16.07
N GLN A 73 -11.99 1.61 -17.12
CA GLN A 73 -11.43 0.29 -17.38
C GLN A 73 -10.38 -0.12 -16.33
N ALA A 74 -9.61 0.84 -15.80
CA ALA A 74 -8.66 0.57 -14.72
C ALA A 74 -9.39 0.20 -13.43
N GLU A 75 -10.43 0.95 -13.05
CA GLU A 75 -11.26 0.63 -11.88
C GLU A 75 -11.91 -0.75 -12.01
N LYS A 76 -12.43 -1.09 -13.21
CA LYS A 76 -13.00 -2.39 -13.47
C LYS A 76 -11.98 -3.52 -13.31
N LEU A 77 -10.78 -3.38 -13.88
CA LEU A 77 -9.70 -4.37 -13.72
C LEU A 77 -9.24 -4.51 -12.26
N MET A 78 -9.19 -3.42 -11.52
CA MET A 78 -8.87 -3.48 -10.08
C MET A 78 -9.91 -4.32 -9.33
N ALA A 79 -11.21 -4.10 -9.58
CA ALA A 79 -12.28 -4.88 -8.97
C ALA A 79 -12.22 -6.38 -9.37
N GLU A 80 -11.92 -6.69 -10.63
CA GLU A 80 -11.80 -8.07 -11.14
C GLU A 80 -10.56 -8.82 -10.60
N CYS A 81 -9.59 -8.11 -10.01
CA CYS A 81 -8.33 -8.67 -9.54
C CYS A 81 -8.16 -8.63 -8.01
N LEU A 82 -9.19 -8.22 -7.25
CA LEU A 82 -9.13 -8.10 -5.79
C LEU A 82 -8.78 -9.41 -5.07
N ASP A 83 -9.14 -10.54 -5.65
CA ASP A 83 -8.92 -11.88 -5.10
C ASP A 83 -7.61 -12.52 -5.54
N LYS A 84 -6.80 -11.86 -6.37
CA LYS A 84 -5.55 -12.40 -6.88
C LYS A 84 -4.38 -12.08 -5.95
N ASN A 85 -3.58 -13.11 -5.67
CA ASN A 85 -2.34 -12.97 -4.92
C ASN A 85 -1.14 -12.92 -5.89
N MET A 86 -0.65 -11.74 -6.19
CA MET A 86 0.46 -11.52 -7.14
C MET A 86 1.78 -12.22 -6.73
N ILE A 87 1.97 -12.55 -5.47
CA ILE A 87 3.17 -13.23 -4.98
C ILE A 87 3.19 -14.71 -5.42
N ASP A 88 2.02 -15.30 -5.57
CA ASP A 88 1.89 -16.67 -6.06
C ASP A 88 1.95 -16.70 -7.60
N LYS A 89 3.16 -16.77 -8.11
CA LYS A 89 3.43 -16.72 -9.56
C LYS A 89 3.04 -18.01 -10.29
N ASP A 90 2.94 -19.11 -9.58
CA ASP A 90 2.53 -20.39 -10.16
C ASP A 90 1.01 -20.38 -10.41
N GLU A 91 0.24 -19.84 -9.50
CA GLU A 91 -1.21 -19.72 -9.64
C GLU A 91 -1.62 -18.53 -10.54
N TYR A 92 -0.89 -17.41 -10.46
CA TYR A 92 -1.20 -16.17 -11.20
C TYR A 92 -0.09 -15.73 -12.17
N PRO A 93 0.33 -16.59 -13.13
CA PRO A 93 1.47 -16.31 -14.01
C PRO A 93 1.26 -15.08 -14.90
N GLN A 94 0.02 -14.79 -15.31
CA GLN A 94 -0.26 -13.63 -16.15
C GLN A 94 -0.14 -12.32 -15.39
N THR A 95 -0.48 -12.31 -14.10
CA THR A 95 -0.28 -11.13 -13.25
C THR A 95 1.21 -10.84 -13.08
N ALA A 96 2.02 -11.88 -12.86
CA ALA A 96 3.48 -11.76 -12.78
C ALA A 96 4.11 -11.29 -14.12
N GLU A 97 3.60 -11.77 -15.23
CA GLU A 97 4.04 -11.36 -16.56
C GLU A 97 3.70 -9.88 -16.84
N LEU A 98 2.52 -9.41 -16.45
CA LEU A 98 2.13 -8.01 -16.58
C LEU A 98 3.01 -7.09 -15.74
N GLU A 99 3.35 -7.50 -14.50
CA GLU A 99 4.32 -6.77 -13.67
C GLU A 99 5.66 -6.63 -14.41
N MET A 100 6.19 -7.74 -14.95
CA MET A 100 7.47 -7.73 -15.63
C MET A 100 7.45 -6.88 -16.89
N ARG A 101 6.37 -6.85 -17.65
CA ARG A 101 6.19 -5.94 -18.79
C ARG A 101 6.24 -4.47 -18.37
N CYS A 102 5.62 -4.13 -17.26
CA CYS A 102 5.71 -2.77 -16.71
C CYS A 102 7.15 -2.41 -16.35
N VAL A 103 7.87 -3.29 -15.67
CA VAL A 103 9.29 -3.11 -15.34
C VAL A 103 10.15 -2.91 -16.61
N ASN A 104 9.99 -3.78 -17.61
CA ASN A 104 10.75 -3.69 -18.86
C ASN A 104 10.43 -2.39 -19.62
N THR A 105 9.16 -1.98 -19.65
CA THR A 105 8.73 -0.72 -20.29
C THR A 105 9.40 0.48 -19.65
N LEU A 106 9.39 0.56 -18.31
CA LEU A 106 10.04 1.64 -17.58
C LEU A 106 11.56 1.60 -17.74
N SER A 107 12.16 0.43 -17.71
CA SER A 107 13.60 0.27 -17.93
C SER A 107 14.03 0.76 -19.30
N ARG A 108 13.25 0.47 -20.33
CA ARG A 108 13.47 0.97 -21.68
C ARG A 108 13.31 2.48 -21.77
N LEU A 109 12.27 3.01 -21.13
CA LEU A 109 12.03 4.46 -21.08
C LEU A 109 13.20 5.21 -20.43
N TRP A 110 13.84 4.61 -19.44
CA TRP A 110 15.00 5.18 -18.74
C TRP A 110 16.36 4.77 -19.32
N ASN A 111 16.36 4.15 -20.51
CA ASN A 111 17.57 3.72 -21.23
C ASN A 111 18.47 2.78 -20.40
N ALA A 112 17.89 1.87 -19.66
CA ALA A 112 18.66 0.84 -18.99
C ALA A 112 19.38 -0.05 -20.03
N PRO A 113 20.64 -0.48 -19.83
CA PRO A 113 21.37 -1.31 -20.77
C PRO A 113 20.58 -2.58 -20.98
N ASP A 114 20.20 -3.44 -20.47
CA ASP A 114 19.49 -4.69 -20.77
C ASP A 114 17.98 -4.57 -20.44
N ALA A 115 17.32 -3.58 -21.01
CA ALA A 115 15.94 -3.25 -20.68
C ALA A 115 14.92 -4.38 -20.82
N ASP A 116 15.18 -5.34 -21.75
CA ASP A 116 14.30 -6.49 -21.98
C ASP A 116 14.48 -7.62 -20.93
N GLN A 117 15.52 -7.53 -20.11
CA GLN A 117 15.81 -8.43 -19.00
C GLN A 117 15.98 -7.68 -17.68
N ALA A 118 15.28 -6.56 -17.55
CA ALA A 118 15.37 -5.72 -16.38
C ALA A 118 14.89 -6.45 -15.11
N THR A 119 15.56 -6.21 -14.01
CA THR A 119 15.15 -6.68 -12.70
C THR A 119 14.41 -5.56 -11.98
N GLY A 120 13.21 -5.86 -11.52
CA GLY A 120 12.38 -4.93 -10.77
C GLY A 120 11.14 -5.61 -10.21
N CYS A 121 10.39 -4.87 -9.43
CA CYS A 121 9.09 -5.32 -8.90
C CYS A 121 8.21 -4.11 -8.63
N SER A 122 6.91 -4.35 -8.54
CA SER A 122 5.97 -3.40 -7.95
C SER A 122 6.18 -3.31 -6.44
N THR A 123 5.72 -2.23 -5.83
CA THR A 123 5.83 -1.97 -4.39
C THR A 123 4.51 -1.45 -3.85
N THR A 124 4.30 -1.57 -2.55
CA THR A 124 3.10 -1.04 -1.88
C THR A 124 3.08 0.49 -1.81
N GLY A 125 4.22 1.12 -2.06
CA GLY A 125 4.32 2.59 -2.05
C GLY A 125 5.73 3.10 -2.29
N SER A 126 5.87 4.41 -2.41
CA SER A 126 7.14 5.09 -2.70
C SER A 126 8.23 4.86 -1.66
N SER A 127 7.88 4.72 -0.39
CA SER A 127 8.86 4.45 0.67
C SER A 127 9.51 3.08 0.51
N GLU A 128 8.74 2.05 0.19
CA GLU A 128 9.28 0.73 -0.12
C GLU A 128 10.14 0.78 -1.38
N ALA A 129 9.68 1.46 -2.43
CA ALA A 129 10.46 1.65 -3.66
C ALA A 129 11.81 2.30 -3.38
N ALA A 130 11.84 3.36 -2.57
CA ALA A 130 13.07 4.03 -2.18
C ALA A 130 14.01 3.13 -1.36
N MET A 131 13.46 2.34 -0.42
CA MET A 131 14.23 1.37 0.37
C MET A 131 14.84 0.27 -0.50
N LEU A 132 14.07 -0.31 -1.41
CA LEU A 132 14.56 -1.34 -2.33
C LEU A 132 15.61 -0.78 -3.31
N GLY A 133 15.40 0.42 -3.84
CA GLY A 133 16.39 1.12 -4.65
C GLY A 133 17.69 1.38 -3.88
N GLY A 134 17.60 1.84 -2.65
CA GLY A 134 18.75 2.03 -1.76
C GLY A 134 19.48 0.73 -1.44
N LEU A 135 18.72 -0.35 -1.23
CA LEU A 135 19.29 -1.69 -1.00
C LEU A 135 20.06 -2.19 -2.23
N ALA A 136 19.47 -2.05 -3.42
CA ALA A 136 20.09 -2.42 -4.69
C ALA A 136 21.41 -1.64 -4.91
N LEU A 137 21.37 -0.31 -4.69
CA LEU A 137 22.55 0.55 -4.77
C LEU A 137 23.66 0.11 -3.80
N LYS A 138 23.32 -0.21 -2.55
CA LYS A 138 24.25 -0.75 -1.55
C LYS A 138 24.87 -2.06 -2.03
N ARG A 139 24.08 -3.00 -2.54
CA ARG A 139 24.57 -4.30 -3.00
C ARG A 139 25.51 -4.16 -4.22
N LEU A 140 25.16 -3.31 -5.17
CA LEU A 140 26.04 -2.99 -6.31
C LEU A 140 27.34 -2.36 -5.85
N TRP A 141 27.30 -1.44 -4.90
CA TRP A 141 28.49 -0.85 -4.32
C TRP A 141 29.36 -1.91 -3.62
N GLN A 142 28.77 -2.80 -2.81
CA GLN A 142 29.48 -3.89 -2.14
C GLN A 142 30.17 -4.81 -3.16
N LYS A 143 29.48 -5.19 -4.22
CA LYS A 143 30.04 -6.01 -5.30
C LYS A 143 31.27 -5.34 -5.93
N ARG A 144 31.13 -4.09 -6.37
CA ARG A 144 32.24 -3.32 -6.99
C ARG A 144 33.44 -3.16 -6.05
N ARG A 145 33.18 -2.97 -4.76
CA ARG A 145 34.24 -2.86 -3.74
C ARG A 145 34.96 -4.19 -3.57
N GLY A 146 34.25 -5.30 -3.48
CA GLY A 146 34.81 -6.64 -3.40
C GLY A 146 35.66 -7.00 -4.61
N GLU A 147 35.18 -6.72 -5.82
CA GLU A 147 35.95 -6.91 -7.07
C GLU A 147 37.23 -6.07 -7.11
N ALA A 148 37.23 -4.92 -6.48
CA ALA A 148 38.40 -4.05 -6.35
C ALA A 148 39.31 -4.37 -5.12
N GLY A 149 39.01 -5.44 -4.36
CA GLY A 149 39.76 -5.80 -3.15
C GLY A 149 39.65 -4.77 -2.01
N LYS A 150 38.62 -3.95 -1.99
CA LYS A 150 38.39 -2.86 -1.01
C LYS A 150 37.38 -3.26 0.06
N PRO A 151 37.49 -2.77 1.30
CA PRO A 151 36.49 -3.00 2.35
C PRO A 151 35.11 -2.51 1.92
N ALA A 152 34.03 -3.24 2.29
CA ALA A 152 32.64 -2.94 1.93
C ALA A 152 31.72 -2.89 3.17
N ASP A 153 32.26 -2.58 4.33
CA ASP A 153 31.62 -2.57 5.64
C ASP A 153 31.02 -1.21 6.03
N ARG A 154 31.50 -0.12 5.41
CA ARG A 154 31.10 1.25 5.75
C ARG A 154 30.56 2.00 4.54
N PRO A 155 29.31 1.72 4.14
CA PRO A 155 28.66 2.49 3.08
C PRO A 155 28.37 3.92 3.53
N ASN A 156 28.52 4.87 2.62
CA ASN A 156 27.98 6.21 2.78
C ASN A 156 26.98 6.48 1.65
N LEU A 157 25.99 7.27 1.93
CA LEU A 157 24.99 7.70 0.98
C LEU A 157 25.06 9.22 0.85
N VAL A 158 25.19 9.71 -0.37
CA VAL A 158 25.19 11.14 -0.68
C VAL A 158 23.87 11.46 -1.37
N MET A 159 23.17 12.44 -0.86
CA MET A 159 21.87 12.88 -1.40
C MET A 159 21.73 14.39 -1.29
N GLY A 160 20.75 14.95 -1.97
CA GLY A 160 20.41 16.37 -1.84
C GLY A 160 19.87 16.69 -0.44
N ILE A 161 20.02 17.94 -0.01
CA ILE A 161 19.57 18.40 1.31
C ILE A 161 18.04 18.33 1.48
N ASN A 162 17.31 18.26 0.37
CA ASN A 162 15.85 18.27 0.35
C ASN A 162 15.24 16.84 0.27
N VAL A 163 16.04 15.80 0.47
CA VAL A 163 15.60 14.39 0.41
C VAL A 163 15.36 13.86 1.81
#